data_d5212a012a31b54c01b44ae4efa35e3c
#
_entry.id   d5212a012a31b54c01b44ae4efa35e3c
#
_cell.length_a   1.000
_cell.length_b   1.000
_cell.length_c   1.000
_cell.angle_alpha   90.00
_cell.angle_beta   90.00
_cell.angle_gamma   90.00
#
_symmetry.space_group_name_H-M   'P 1'
#
loop_
_entity.id
_entity.type
_entity.pdbx_description
1 polymer ?
#
loop_
_entity_poly.entity_id
_entity_poly.type
_entity_poly.pdbx_seq_one_letter_code
_entity_poly.pdbx_strand_id
1 'polypeptide(L)'
;MTEHTDPSAAGRRVVLAGATSAAGLTVARALVRAQARVIATGRSLDRLQPLADAGAQVVVADATSLADISALASELGAVDAVIPLVGGWRGGGGLAGQTDEDFAALLPALEAVRATSRAFDQALRASEAGRFAVVSSTVVARPLAGGANYAAVKAASEAWTRAVAQGYAKAARDGSEPLRTAAVIFRAKALDPDALANRIVGLWDESAADLNDRVFDLD
;
A
#
# COMPACT_ATOMS: atom_id res chain seq x y z
N MET A 1 -4.62 -21.43 -30.65
CA MET A 1 -4.47 -19.98 -30.44
C MET A 1 -4.64 -19.77 -28.93
N THR A 2 -3.56 -19.68 -28.19
CA THR A 2 -3.60 -19.29 -26.78
C THR A 2 -3.89 -17.78 -26.75
N GLU A 3 -5.08 -17.41 -26.30
CA GLU A 3 -5.37 -16.01 -25.97
C GLU A 3 -4.29 -15.56 -24.98
N HIS A 4 -3.43 -14.69 -25.44
CA HIS A 4 -2.48 -14.00 -24.59
C HIS A 4 -3.30 -12.92 -23.85
N THR A 5 -3.87 -13.30 -22.71
CA THR A 5 -4.56 -12.34 -21.85
C THR A 5 -3.47 -11.43 -21.29
N ASP A 6 -3.50 -10.15 -21.65
CA ASP A 6 -2.58 -9.17 -21.07
C ASP A 6 -2.70 -9.19 -19.54
N PRO A 7 -1.58 -9.03 -18.81
CA PRO A 7 -1.61 -8.98 -17.35
C PRO A 7 -2.60 -7.91 -16.87
N SER A 8 -3.42 -8.22 -15.87
CA SER A 8 -4.45 -7.30 -15.36
C SER A 8 -3.92 -5.95 -14.88
N ALA A 9 -2.61 -5.90 -14.54
CA ALA A 9 -1.89 -4.68 -14.18
C ALA A 9 -1.38 -3.87 -15.39
N ALA A 10 -1.50 -4.38 -16.63
CA ALA A 10 -0.94 -3.71 -17.81
C ALA A 10 -1.55 -2.31 -18.01
N GLY A 11 -0.66 -1.33 -18.25
CA GLY A 11 -1.03 0.07 -18.43
C GLY A 11 -1.44 0.81 -17.15
N ARG A 12 -1.67 0.12 -16.03
CA ARG A 12 -2.05 0.73 -14.75
C ARG A 12 -0.94 1.61 -14.19
N ARG A 13 -1.31 2.78 -13.67
CA ARG A 13 -0.40 3.69 -13.00
C ARG A 13 -0.40 3.43 -11.50
N VAL A 14 0.72 2.92 -10.98
CA VAL A 14 0.85 2.43 -9.60
C VAL A 14 1.88 3.24 -8.82
N VAL A 15 1.47 3.83 -7.71
CA VAL A 15 2.35 4.55 -6.77
C VAL A 15 2.75 3.60 -5.64
N LEU A 16 4.05 3.36 -5.50
CA LEU A 16 4.66 2.64 -4.39
C LEU A 16 5.30 3.67 -3.45
N ALA A 17 4.64 4.00 -2.35
CA ALA A 17 5.08 5.05 -1.45
C ALA A 17 6.00 4.49 -0.35
N GLY A 18 7.27 4.98 -0.31
CA GLY A 18 8.29 4.49 0.61
C GLY A 18 8.86 3.12 0.21
N ALA A 19 9.09 2.91 -1.07
CA ALA A 19 9.37 1.60 -1.68
C ALA A 19 10.84 1.12 -1.59
N THR A 20 11.70 1.75 -0.80
CA THR A 20 13.17 1.47 -0.80
C THR A 20 13.58 0.20 -0.03
N SER A 21 12.63 -0.63 0.38
CA SER A 21 12.88 -1.95 1.00
C SER A 21 13.02 -3.05 -0.06
N ALA A 22 13.54 -4.23 0.34
CA ALA A 22 13.59 -5.41 -0.52
C ALA A 22 12.20 -5.78 -1.07
N ALA A 23 11.17 -5.74 -0.23
CA ALA A 23 9.79 -6.00 -0.66
C ALA A 23 9.32 -4.97 -1.69
N GLY A 24 9.62 -3.67 -1.49
CA GLY A 24 9.29 -2.63 -2.46
C GLY A 24 9.96 -2.84 -3.81
N LEU A 25 11.21 -3.24 -3.83
CA LEU A 25 11.93 -3.54 -5.06
C LEU A 25 11.35 -4.78 -5.79
N THR A 26 10.99 -5.83 -5.04
CA THR A 26 10.35 -7.03 -5.63
C THR A 26 8.99 -6.69 -6.24
N VAL A 27 8.16 -5.93 -5.53
CA VAL A 27 6.86 -5.45 -6.02
C VAL A 27 7.03 -4.58 -7.27
N ALA A 28 7.97 -3.62 -7.26
CA ALA A 28 8.23 -2.76 -8.41
C ALA A 28 8.62 -3.57 -9.65
N ARG A 29 9.54 -4.52 -9.50
CA ARG A 29 9.98 -5.42 -10.59
C ARG A 29 8.82 -6.25 -11.15
N ALA A 30 7.96 -6.78 -10.28
CA ALA A 30 6.81 -7.57 -10.70
C ALA A 30 5.80 -6.72 -11.49
N LEU A 31 5.48 -5.52 -11.01
CA LEU A 31 4.59 -4.59 -11.69
C LEU A 31 5.14 -4.12 -13.04
N VAL A 32 6.44 -3.80 -13.11
CA VAL A 32 7.09 -3.42 -14.39
C VAL A 32 7.03 -4.58 -15.38
N ARG A 33 7.32 -5.82 -14.95
CA ARG A 33 7.17 -7.01 -15.80
C ARG A 33 5.72 -7.23 -16.26
N ALA A 34 4.75 -6.88 -15.41
CA ALA A 34 3.32 -6.90 -15.76
C ALA A 34 2.87 -5.66 -16.55
N GLN A 35 3.83 -4.88 -17.09
CA GLN A 35 3.59 -3.70 -17.94
C GLN A 35 2.83 -2.56 -17.25
N ALA A 36 2.84 -2.49 -15.92
CA ALA A 36 2.35 -1.34 -15.18
C ALA A 36 3.34 -0.16 -15.26
N ARG A 37 2.83 1.06 -15.13
CA ARG A 37 3.62 2.29 -14.99
C ARG A 37 3.84 2.54 -13.50
N VAL A 38 5.04 2.20 -13.01
CA VAL A 38 5.37 2.25 -11.60
C VAL A 38 6.01 3.60 -11.24
N ILE A 39 5.47 4.27 -10.23
CA ILE A 39 6.07 5.46 -9.60
C ILE A 39 6.48 5.05 -8.18
N ALA A 40 7.76 5.08 -7.88
CA ALA A 40 8.29 4.69 -6.58
C ALA A 40 8.84 5.91 -5.83
N THR A 41 8.46 6.06 -4.54
CA THR A 41 8.96 7.16 -3.72
C THR A 41 9.85 6.67 -2.58
N GLY A 42 10.71 7.55 -2.13
CA GLY A 42 11.59 7.39 -0.98
C GLY A 42 12.30 8.70 -0.65
N ARG A 43 12.95 8.78 0.49
CA ARG A 43 13.60 10.00 1.00
C ARG A 43 15.01 10.22 0.47
N SER A 44 15.60 9.25 -0.23
CA SER A 44 16.97 9.31 -0.73
C SER A 44 17.02 8.81 -2.17
N LEU A 45 17.59 9.63 -3.06
CA LEU A 45 17.75 9.28 -4.46
C LEU A 45 18.63 8.03 -4.63
N ASP A 46 19.72 7.92 -3.87
CA ASP A 46 20.61 6.76 -3.91
C ASP A 46 19.87 5.45 -3.59
N ARG A 47 18.98 5.50 -2.60
CA ARG A 47 18.16 4.34 -2.23
C ARG A 47 17.04 4.04 -3.23
N LEU A 48 16.70 4.97 -4.08
CA LEU A 48 15.73 4.79 -5.16
C LEU A 48 16.37 4.26 -6.44
N GLN A 49 17.71 4.34 -6.60
CA GLN A 49 18.40 3.90 -7.80
C GLN A 49 18.07 2.45 -8.22
N PRO A 50 18.02 1.44 -7.34
CA PRO A 50 17.63 0.08 -7.73
C PRO A 50 16.21 -0.03 -8.29
N LEU A 51 15.31 0.87 -7.91
CA LEU A 51 13.94 0.95 -8.43
C LEU A 51 13.93 1.59 -9.82
N ALA A 52 14.76 2.63 -10.04
CA ALA A 52 14.94 3.22 -11.35
C ALA A 52 15.54 2.21 -12.34
N ASP A 53 16.57 1.46 -11.92
CA ASP A 53 17.20 0.39 -12.70
C ASP A 53 16.21 -0.75 -13.04
N ALA A 54 15.20 -0.94 -12.19
CA ALA A 54 14.11 -1.90 -12.43
C ALA A 54 13.02 -1.35 -13.39
N GLY A 55 13.13 -0.10 -13.85
CA GLY A 55 12.21 0.51 -14.81
C GLY A 55 11.08 1.33 -14.16
N ALA A 56 11.14 1.62 -12.87
CA ALA A 56 10.19 2.52 -12.22
C ALA A 56 10.61 4.00 -12.40
N GLN A 57 9.63 4.89 -12.56
CA GLN A 57 9.84 6.31 -12.33
C GLN A 57 10.07 6.54 -10.83
N VAL A 58 11.15 7.24 -10.46
CA VAL A 58 11.46 7.51 -9.05
C VAL A 58 11.27 8.97 -8.70
N VAL A 59 10.72 9.24 -7.53
CA VAL A 59 10.47 10.59 -7.01
C VAL A 59 10.92 10.66 -5.55
N VAL A 60 11.73 11.66 -5.22
CA VAL A 60 12.11 11.92 -3.82
C VAL A 60 10.93 12.57 -3.11
N ALA A 61 10.30 11.83 -2.21
CA ALA A 61 9.19 12.31 -1.39
C ALA A 61 9.12 11.48 -0.10
N ASP A 62 8.79 12.13 1.01
CA ASP A 62 8.51 11.43 2.26
C ASP A 62 7.07 10.95 2.29
N ALA A 63 6.87 9.65 2.29
CA ALA A 63 5.53 9.03 2.30
C ALA A 63 4.72 9.36 3.57
N THR A 64 5.36 9.84 4.63
CA THR A 64 4.71 10.26 5.88
C THR A 64 4.27 11.74 5.86
N SER A 65 4.84 12.53 4.95
CA SER A 65 4.52 13.95 4.75
C SER A 65 3.28 14.11 3.86
N LEU A 66 2.19 14.60 4.43
CA LEU A 66 1.00 14.92 3.64
C LEU A 66 1.30 15.97 2.56
N ALA A 67 2.18 16.93 2.85
CA ALA A 67 2.55 17.97 1.90
C ALA A 67 3.27 17.40 0.68
N ASP A 68 4.30 16.55 0.90
CA ASP A 68 5.06 15.92 -0.19
C ASP A 68 4.15 15.04 -1.05
N ILE A 69 3.32 14.22 -0.40
CA ILE A 69 2.43 13.29 -1.10
C ILE A 69 1.30 14.03 -1.82
N SER A 70 0.80 15.16 -1.28
CA SER A 70 -0.19 15.98 -2.00
C SER A 70 0.42 16.68 -3.21
N ALA A 71 1.66 17.15 -3.13
CA ALA A 71 2.38 17.69 -4.28
C ALA A 71 2.56 16.63 -5.38
N LEU A 72 2.99 15.41 -4.99
CA LEU A 72 3.11 14.28 -5.90
C LEU A 72 1.75 13.92 -6.54
N ALA A 73 0.67 13.85 -5.76
CA ALA A 73 -0.66 13.54 -6.28
C ALA A 73 -1.14 14.58 -7.30
N SER A 74 -0.86 15.86 -7.04
CA SER A 74 -1.19 16.95 -7.96
C SER A 74 -0.40 16.89 -9.26
N GLU A 75 0.89 16.51 -9.20
CA GLU A 75 1.76 16.35 -10.37
C GLU A 75 1.34 15.15 -11.23
N LEU A 76 1.04 14.03 -10.59
CA LEU A 76 0.67 12.80 -11.29
C LEU A 76 -0.75 12.85 -11.88
N GLY A 77 -1.68 13.53 -11.21
CA GLY A 77 -3.09 13.53 -11.58
C GLY A 77 -3.73 12.14 -11.44
N ALA A 78 -3.94 11.44 -12.56
CA ALA A 78 -4.59 10.14 -12.56
C ALA A 78 -3.65 9.03 -12.06
N VAL A 79 -4.15 8.16 -11.17
CA VAL A 79 -3.47 6.93 -10.72
C VAL A 79 -4.48 5.81 -10.53
N ASP A 80 -4.05 4.56 -10.71
CA ASP A 80 -4.90 3.38 -10.55
C ASP A 80 -4.63 2.65 -9.25
N ALA A 81 -3.44 2.78 -8.66
CA ALA A 81 -3.18 2.22 -7.34
C ALA A 81 -2.19 3.05 -6.53
N VAL A 82 -2.36 2.98 -5.20
CA VAL A 82 -1.43 3.53 -4.22
C VAL A 82 -1.18 2.51 -3.13
N ILE A 83 0.11 2.22 -2.89
CA ILE A 83 0.55 1.17 -1.96
C ILE A 83 1.64 1.75 -1.06
N PRO A 84 1.31 2.18 0.18
CA PRO A 84 2.31 2.57 1.16
C PRO A 84 3.07 1.35 1.66
N LEU A 85 4.40 1.38 1.52
CA LEU A 85 5.32 0.32 1.89
C LEU A 85 6.27 0.74 3.03
N VAL A 86 5.94 1.83 3.72
CA VAL A 86 6.65 2.26 4.93
C VAL A 86 6.32 1.31 6.07
N GLY A 87 7.35 0.80 6.73
CA GLY A 87 7.16 -0.08 7.85
C GLY A 87 8.47 -0.67 8.35
N GLY A 88 8.35 -1.45 9.39
CA GLY A 88 9.44 -2.15 10.05
C GLY A 88 8.87 -2.86 11.26
N TRP A 89 9.71 -3.62 11.95
CA TRP A 89 9.35 -4.29 13.19
C TRP A 89 10.23 -3.78 14.33
N ARG A 90 9.62 -3.56 15.46
CA ARG A 90 10.25 -3.31 16.76
C ARG A 90 9.48 -4.09 17.81
N GLY A 91 10.18 -4.63 18.80
CA GLY A 91 9.56 -5.35 19.90
C GLY A 91 10.56 -6.21 20.68
N GLY A 92 10.05 -6.92 21.68
CA GLY A 92 10.81 -7.74 22.63
C GLY A 92 10.50 -7.32 24.07
N GLY A 93 11.08 -8.03 25.06
CA GLY A 93 11.04 -7.64 26.46
C GLY A 93 9.66 -7.69 27.15
N GLY A 94 8.67 -8.34 26.56
CA GLY A 94 7.30 -8.35 27.08
C GLY A 94 6.67 -6.94 27.03
N LEU A 95 5.63 -6.71 27.85
CA LEU A 95 4.96 -5.40 27.88
C LEU A 95 5.87 -4.30 28.46
N ALA A 96 6.67 -4.62 29.47
CA ALA A 96 7.61 -3.66 30.07
C ALA A 96 8.74 -3.23 29.12
N GLY A 97 9.04 -4.04 28.10
CA GLY A 97 10.04 -3.72 27.07
C GLY A 97 9.49 -2.90 25.88
N GLN A 98 8.23 -2.49 25.93
CA GLN A 98 7.65 -1.65 24.88
C GLN A 98 7.95 -0.18 25.15
N THR A 99 9.02 0.33 24.54
CA THR A 99 9.49 1.72 24.79
C THR A 99 8.74 2.72 23.90
N ASP A 100 8.72 3.99 24.35
CA ASP A 100 8.17 5.10 23.56
C ASP A 100 9.01 5.36 22.29
N GLU A 101 10.32 5.11 22.35
CA GLU A 101 11.22 5.22 21.20
C GLU A 101 10.85 4.21 20.10
N ASP A 102 10.62 2.94 20.47
CA ASP A 102 10.18 1.92 19.54
C ASP A 102 8.79 2.22 18.98
N PHE A 103 7.88 2.75 19.80
CA PHE A 103 6.57 3.19 19.34
C PHE A 103 6.69 4.31 18.30
N ALA A 104 7.48 5.36 18.61
CA ALA A 104 7.74 6.45 17.68
C ALA A 104 8.38 5.99 16.36
N ALA A 105 9.28 4.99 16.41
CA ALA A 105 9.89 4.41 15.20
C ALA A 105 8.89 3.62 14.33
N LEU A 106 7.80 3.14 14.89
CA LEU A 106 6.74 2.41 14.17
C LEU A 106 5.64 3.32 13.60
N LEU A 107 5.38 4.49 14.20
CA LEU A 107 4.34 5.43 13.77
C LEU A 107 4.42 5.84 12.29
N PRO A 108 5.60 6.00 11.67
CA PRO A 108 5.70 6.32 10.24
C PRO A 108 4.92 5.39 9.31
N ALA A 109 4.70 4.12 9.72
CA ALA A 109 3.87 3.20 8.94
C ALA A 109 2.40 3.66 8.87
N LEU A 110 1.82 4.08 9.98
CA LEU A 110 0.46 4.63 10.03
C LEU A 110 0.39 6.00 9.36
N GLU A 111 1.39 6.85 9.56
CA GLU A 111 1.44 8.18 8.94
C GLU A 111 1.45 8.09 7.41
N ALA A 112 2.21 7.16 6.83
CA ALA A 112 2.24 6.92 5.40
C ALA A 112 0.88 6.44 4.87
N VAL A 113 0.19 5.54 5.57
CA VAL A 113 -1.17 5.12 5.21
C VAL A 113 -2.13 6.30 5.20
N ARG A 114 -2.05 7.17 6.23
CA ARG A 114 -2.91 8.37 6.36
C ARG A 114 -2.60 9.42 5.30
N ALA A 115 -1.32 9.71 5.05
CA ALA A 115 -0.91 10.73 4.07
C ALA A 115 -1.28 10.30 2.65
N THR A 116 -0.95 9.07 2.26
CA THR A 116 -1.19 8.56 0.91
C THR A 116 -2.68 8.41 0.61
N SER A 117 -3.47 7.83 1.52
CA SER A 117 -4.92 7.66 1.29
C SER A 117 -5.64 9.01 1.14
N ARG A 118 -5.24 10.04 1.91
CA ARG A 118 -5.85 11.37 1.84
C ARG A 118 -5.46 12.12 0.57
N ALA A 119 -4.19 12.08 0.20
CA ALA A 119 -3.68 12.81 -0.96
C ALA A 119 -4.19 12.25 -2.28
N PHE A 120 -4.36 10.92 -2.37
CA PHE A 120 -4.78 10.24 -3.58
C PHE A 120 -6.26 9.84 -3.60
N ASP A 121 -7.08 10.19 -2.58
CA ASP A 121 -8.49 9.81 -2.52
C ASP A 121 -9.26 10.14 -3.79
N GLN A 122 -9.15 11.39 -4.24
CA GLN A 122 -9.84 11.87 -5.42
C GLN A 122 -9.36 11.15 -6.69
N ALA A 123 -8.05 10.99 -6.87
CA ALA A 123 -7.47 10.34 -8.04
C ALA A 123 -7.86 8.86 -8.13
N LEU A 124 -7.83 8.14 -7.00
CA LEU A 124 -8.25 6.74 -6.94
C LEU A 124 -9.74 6.56 -7.22
N ARG A 125 -10.59 7.45 -6.69
CA ARG A 125 -12.04 7.41 -6.95
C ARG A 125 -12.41 7.78 -8.38
N ALA A 126 -11.57 8.57 -9.05
CA ALA A 126 -11.74 8.92 -10.46
C ALA A 126 -11.23 7.82 -11.41
N SER A 127 -10.45 6.86 -10.92
CA SER A 127 -9.98 5.73 -11.73
C SER A 127 -11.11 4.74 -12.00
N GLU A 128 -11.13 4.17 -13.21
CA GLU A 128 -12.05 3.09 -13.58
C GLU A 128 -11.81 1.79 -12.77
N ALA A 129 -10.65 1.67 -12.11
CA ALA A 129 -10.28 0.49 -11.33
C ALA A 129 -9.27 0.85 -10.21
N GLY A 130 -9.65 1.79 -9.34
CA GLY A 130 -8.79 2.29 -8.26
C GLY A 130 -8.48 1.24 -7.19
N ARG A 131 -7.24 1.19 -6.71
CA ARG A 131 -6.80 0.24 -5.66
C ARG A 131 -5.96 0.96 -4.61
N PHE A 132 -6.32 0.80 -3.36
CA PHE A 132 -5.51 1.18 -2.21
C PHE A 132 -5.17 -0.07 -1.41
N ALA A 133 -3.89 -0.41 -1.26
CA ALA A 133 -3.49 -1.64 -0.59
C ALA A 133 -2.49 -1.39 0.53
N VAL A 134 -2.71 -1.98 1.69
CA VAL A 134 -1.88 -1.80 2.88
C VAL A 134 -1.33 -3.14 3.36
N VAL A 135 -0.05 -3.16 3.70
CA VAL A 135 0.60 -4.32 4.32
C VAL A 135 0.47 -4.24 5.83
N SER A 136 -0.18 -5.23 6.40
CA SER A 136 -0.39 -5.42 7.84
C SER A 136 0.26 -6.71 8.33
N SER A 137 -0.13 -7.16 9.51
CA SER A 137 0.41 -8.37 10.11
C SER A 137 -0.68 -9.21 10.79
N THR A 138 -0.49 -10.52 10.80
CA THR A 138 -1.36 -11.46 11.52
C THR A 138 -1.39 -11.21 13.04
N VAL A 139 -0.40 -10.46 13.59
CA VAL A 139 -0.38 -10.07 15.01
C VAL A 139 -1.58 -9.21 15.42
N VAL A 140 -2.24 -8.55 14.48
CA VAL A 140 -3.45 -7.74 14.76
C VAL A 140 -4.58 -8.61 15.32
N ALA A 141 -4.71 -9.84 14.81
CA ALA A 141 -5.75 -10.77 15.28
C ALA A 141 -5.41 -11.38 16.65
N ARG A 142 -4.12 -11.51 16.97
CA ARG A 142 -3.64 -12.11 18.23
C ARG A 142 -2.36 -11.45 18.71
N PRO A 143 -2.46 -10.23 19.30
CA PRO A 143 -1.30 -9.48 19.75
C PRO A 143 -0.60 -10.15 20.93
N LEU A 144 0.73 -10.09 20.92
CA LEU A 144 1.57 -10.58 22.01
C LEU A 144 2.16 -9.38 22.76
N ALA A 145 2.40 -9.54 24.08
CA ALA A 145 2.93 -8.49 24.94
C ALA A 145 4.24 -7.86 24.41
N GLY A 146 5.17 -8.72 23.89
CA GLY A 146 6.45 -8.24 23.34
C GLY A 146 6.34 -7.55 21.97
N GLY A 147 5.17 -7.47 21.37
CA GLY A 147 4.89 -6.78 20.11
C GLY A 147 3.73 -5.80 20.20
N ALA A 148 3.37 -5.35 21.40
CA ALA A 148 2.19 -4.53 21.63
C ALA A 148 2.22 -3.22 20.83
N ASN A 149 3.35 -2.50 20.81
CA ASN A 149 3.52 -1.29 20.00
C ASN A 149 3.29 -1.56 18.51
N TYR A 150 3.91 -2.61 17.98
CA TYR A 150 3.76 -3.00 16.58
C TYR A 150 2.32 -3.38 16.24
N ALA A 151 1.70 -4.22 17.08
CA ALA A 151 0.31 -4.64 16.90
C ALA A 151 -0.65 -3.45 16.94
N ALA A 152 -0.45 -2.49 17.85
CA ALA A 152 -1.26 -1.29 17.96
C ALA A 152 -1.19 -0.42 16.69
N VAL A 153 0.03 -0.17 16.17
CA VAL A 153 0.22 0.61 14.93
C VAL A 153 -0.40 -0.11 13.71
N LYS A 154 -0.23 -1.44 13.62
CA LYS A 154 -0.85 -2.22 12.54
C LYS A 154 -2.38 -2.26 12.65
N ALA A 155 -2.92 -2.40 13.86
CA ALA A 155 -4.38 -2.34 14.08
C ALA A 155 -4.95 -0.96 13.71
N ALA A 156 -4.25 0.12 14.07
CA ALA A 156 -4.65 1.48 13.68
C ALA A 156 -4.60 1.68 12.15
N SER A 157 -3.58 1.13 11.47
CA SER A 157 -3.48 1.17 10.01
C SER A 157 -4.63 0.40 9.33
N GLU A 158 -5.02 -0.76 9.86
CA GLU A 158 -6.16 -1.51 9.36
C GLU A 158 -7.49 -0.77 9.59
N ALA A 159 -7.70 -0.22 10.80
CA ALA A 159 -8.90 0.56 11.09
C ALA A 159 -9.04 1.76 10.14
N TRP A 160 -7.93 2.46 9.86
CA TRP A 160 -7.90 3.54 8.88
C TRP A 160 -8.24 3.04 7.47
N THR A 161 -7.66 1.93 7.03
CA THR A 161 -7.91 1.35 5.70
C THR A 161 -9.36 0.92 5.53
N ARG A 162 -9.99 0.36 6.57
CA ARG A 162 -11.43 0.03 6.57
C ARG A 162 -12.30 1.28 6.43
N ALA A 163 -11.91 2.39 7.09
CA ALA A 163 -12.60 3.67 6.93
C ALA A 163 -12.47 4.21 5.49
N VAL A 164 -11.30 4.03 4.86
CA VAL A 164 -11.11 4.35 3.42
C VAL A 164 -12.03 3.50 2.55
N ALA A 165 -12.09 2.18 2.78
CA ALA A 165 -12.97 1.27 2.05
C ALA A 165 -14.45 1.66 2.17
N GLN A 166 -14.89 2.00 3.40
CA GLN A 166 -16.24 2.50 3.64
C GLN A 166 -16.52 3.81 2.90
N GLY A 167 -15.52 4.70 2.85
CA GLY A 167 -15.59 5.96 2.09
C GLY A 167 -15.82 5.73 0.60
N TYR A 168 -15.10 4.77 -0.01
CA TYR A 168 -15.27 4.40 -1.41
C TYR A 168 -16.68 3.83 -1.67
N ALA A 169 -17.12 2.88 -0.84
CA ALA A 169 -18.45 2.31 -0.96
C ALA A 169 -19.57 3.34 -0.77
N LYS A 170 -19.39 4.30 0.17
CA LYS A 170 -20.34 5.39 0.36
C LYS A 170 -20.41 6.31 -0.86
N ALA A 171 -19.26 6.71 -1.39
CA ALA A 171 -19.21 7.60 -2.55
C ALA A 171 -19.89 6.98 -3.79
N ALA A 172 -19.65 5.70 -4.05
CA ALA A 172 -20.31 4.97 -5.13
C ALA A 172 -21.84 4.94 -4.95
N ARG A 173 -22.33 4.65 -3.75
CA ARG A 173 -23.78 4.67 -3.46
C ARG A 173 -24.38 6.06 -3.62
N ASP A 174 -23.73 7.09 -3.07
CA ASP A 174 -24.23 8.48 -3.14
C ASP A 174 -24.29 8.98 -4.60
N GLY A 175 -23.34 8.55 -5.42
CA GLY A 175 -23.32 8.83 -6.86
C GLY A 175 -24.20 7.94 -7.72
N SER A 176 -24.84 6.91 -7.14
CA SER A 176 -25.55 5.85 -7.89
C SER A 176 -24.66 5.19 -8.97
N GLU A 177 -23.38 5.05 -8.67
CA GLU A 177 -22.37 4.49 -9.57
C GLU A 177 -21.90 3.11 -9.06
N PRO A 178 -21.43 2.22 -9.95
CA PRO A 178 -20.80 0.99 -9.52
C PRO A 178 -19.53 1.27 -8.71
N LEU A 179 -19.25 0.42 -7.72
CA LEU A 179 -18.02 0.51 -6.94
C LEU A 179 -16.82 0.10 -7.81
N ARG A 180 -15.99 1.06 -8.19
CA ARG A 180 -14.79 0.88 -9.04
C ARG A 180 -13.49 0.91 -8.26
N THR A 181 -13.53 1.39 -7.02
CA THR A 181 -12.35 1.58 -6.16
C THR A 181 -12.43 0.68 -4.95
N ALA A 182 -11.33 0.00 -4.64
CA ALA A 182 -11.23 -0.88 -3.47
C ALA A 182 -10.04 -0.53 -2.58
N ALA A 183 -10.22 -0.67 -1.27
CA ALA A 183 -9.15 -0.69 -0.29
C ALA A 183 -9.03 -2.10 0.29
N VAL A 184 -7.80 -2.65 0.32
CA VAL A 184 -7.51 -4.01 0.76
C VAL A 184 -6.37 -4.04 1.77
N ILE A 185 -6.36 -5.08 2.60
CA ILE A 185 -5.35 -5.32 3.63
C ILE A 185 -4.68 -6.66 3.35
N PHE A 186 -3.36 -6.65 3.23
CA PHE A 186 -2.54 -7.86 3.17
C PHE A 186 -1.89 -8.10 4.53
N ARG A 187 -2.18 -9.23 5.17
CA ARG A 187 -1.56 -9.65 6.41
C ARG A 187 -0.50 -10.70 6.16
N ALA A 188 0.64 -10.60 6.84
CA ALA A 188 1.65 -11.63 6.86
C ALA A 188 2.19 -11.82 8.28
N LYS A 189 2.56 -13.03 8.64
CA LYS A 189 3.34 -13.32 9.84
C LYS A 189 4.81 -12.92 9.60
N ALA A 190 5.36 -13.39 8.50
CA ALA A 190 6.63 -12.97 7.95
C ALA A 190 6.40 -12.60 6.47
N LEU A 191 6.68 -11.36 6.10
CA LEU A 191 6.38 -10.87 4.75
C LEU A 191 7.28 -11.57 3.72
N ASP A 192 6.68 -12.39 2.88
CA ASP A 192 7.29 -12.88 1.66
C ASP A 192 7.12 -11.83 0.55
N PRO A 193 8.21 -11.23 0.03
CA PRO A 193 8.15 -10.24 -1.03
C PRO A 193 7.49 -10.74 -2.32
N ASP A 194 7.69 -12.00 -2.69
CA ASP A 194 7.12 -12.56 -3.91
C ASP A 194 5.63 -12.84 -3.77
N ALA A 195 5.17 -13.34 -2.62
CA ALA A 195 3.74 -13.49 -2.33
C ALA A 195 3.03 -12.12 -2.36
N LEU A 196 3.62 -11.09 -1.74
CA LEU A 196 3.10 -9.73 -1.81
C LEU A 196 3.04 -9.22 -3.25
N ALA A 197 4.11 -9.38 -4.01
CA ALA A 197 4.19 -8.90 -5.39
C ALA A 197 3.12 -9.55 -6.28
N ASN A 198 2.92 -10.87 -6.16
CA ASN A 198 1.90 -11.60 -6.89
C ASN A 198 0.48 -11.10 -6.56
N ARG A 199 0.20 -10.85 -5.27
CA ARG A 199 -1.10 -10.30 -4.84
C ARG A 199 -1.32 -8.88 -5.35
N ILE A 200 -0.29 -8.04 -5.37
CA ILE A 200 -0.39 -6.66 -5.89
C ILE A 200 -0.62 -6.66 -7.41
N VAL A 201 0.09 -7.48 -8.16
CA VAL A 201 -0.13 -7.62 -9.62
C VAL A 201 -1.54 -8.09 -9.91
N GLY A 202 -2.08 -9.04 -9.13
CA GLY A 202 -3.43 -9.58 -9.29
C GLY A 202 -4.57 -8.70 -8.74
N LEU A 203 -4.32 -7.46 -8.29
CA LEU A 203 -5.35 -6.58 -7.73
C LEU A 203 -6.48 -6.23 -8.70
N TRP A 204 -6.29 -6.42 -9.98
CA TRP A 204 -7.30 -6.14 -11.03
C TRP A 204 -7.92 -7.40 -11.63
N ASP A 205 -7.60 -8.59 -11.10
CA ASP A 205 -8.23 -9.86 -11.50
C ASP A 205 -9.64 -10.00 -10.91
N GLU A 206 -9.93 -9.26 -9.84
CA GLU A 206 -11.21 -9.25 -9.14
C GLU A 206 -11.86 -7.85 -9.22
N SER A 207 -13.18 -7.81 -9.17
CA SER A 207 -13.91 -6.54 -9.15
C SER A 207 -13.65 -5.74 -7.86
N ALA A 208 -13.81 -4.42 -7.92
CA ALA A 208 -13.68 -3.61 -6.72
C ALA A 208 -14.73 -3.98 -5.65
N ALA A 209 -15.90 -4.43 -6.05
CA ALA A 209 -16.96 -4.86 -5.13
C ALA A 209 -16.58 -6.12 -4.35
N ASP A 210 -15.85 -7.04 -5.00
CA ASP A 210 -15.39 -8.27 -4.36
C ASP A 210 -14.15 -8.05 -3.48
N LEU A 211 -13.35 -7.03 -3.78
CA LEU A 211 -12.10 -6.73 -3.08
C LEU A 211 -12.25 -5.78 -1.90
N ASN A 212 -13.20 -4.83 -1.99
CA ASN A 212 -13.25 -3.72 -1.04
C ASN A 212 -13.47 -4.18 0.40
N ASP A 213 -12.63 -3.69 1.34
CA ASP A 213 -12.61 -4.08 2.76
C ASP A 213 -12.16 -5.52 3.03
N ARG A 214 -11.59 -6.21 2.02
CA ARG A 214 -11.07 -7.56 2.25
C ARG A 214 -9.70 -7.56 2.91
N VAL A 215 -9.50 -8.61 3.70
CA VAL A 215 -8.21 -8.96 4.30
C VAL A 215 -7.75 -10.27 3.66
N PHE A 216 -6.51 -10.26 3.18
CA PHE A 216 -5.86 -11.44 2.61
C PHE A 216 -4.67 -11.82 3.47
N ASP A 217 -4.61 -13.06 3.94
CA ASP A 217 -3.41 -13.62 4.55
C ASP A 217 -2.46 -14.09 3.43
N LEU A 218 -1.17 -13.72 3.57
CA LEU A 218 -0.11 -14.02 2.60
C LEU A 218 0.73 -15.25 2.97
N ASP A 219 0.40 -15.88 4.12
CA ASP A 219 1.12 -17.07 4.66
C ASP A 219 0.54 -18.37 4.09
#